data_b46c6648875996556cdb3aed97a4efa7
#
_entry.id   b46c6648875996556cdb3aed97a4efa7
#
_cell.length_a   1.000
_cell.length_b   1.000
_cell.length_c   1.000
_cell.angle_alpha   90.00
_cell.angle_beta   90.00
_cell.angle_gamma   90.00
#
_symmetry.space_group_name_H-M   'P 1'
#
loop_
_entity.id
_entity.type
_entity.pdbx_description
1 polymer ?
#
loop_
_entity_poly.entity_id
_entity_poly.type
_entity_poly.pdbx_seq_one_letter_code
_entity_poly.pdbx_strand_id
1 'polypeptide(L)'
;MKTELLSPAGSLKNMRYAFAYGADAVYAGQPRYSLRVRNNAFDHDNLKIGIDEAHALGKKFYVVVNIQPHNSKLKNFIRDLEPIVAMQPDALIMSDPGLIMMVREHFPEMQIHLSVQANAINWATVKFWKDYGLSRVILSRELSLEEIEEIQQHVPDIELEVFVHGALCMAYSGRCLLSGYMNKRDANQGACTNACRWDYKLHEAQEDLNGDVIPVTQLNTPEKSCCSSGQSETTSVQTLLVQRNDEEMFAAEEDEHGTYFMNSKDLRAVQHVDRLTKMGIASLKIEGRTKSYFYCARTAQIYRKAIDDTLAGKPFDPSLMTQLEVGKSRLYRRLFKTACT
;
A
#
# COMPACT_ATOMS: atom_id res chain seq x y z
N MET A 1 -14.47 18.83 -10.59
CA MET A 1 -13.91 18.70 -9.22
C MET A 1 -12.41 18.85 -9.31
N LYS A 2 -11.74 19.48 -8.35
CA LYS A 2 -10.26 19.54 -8.31
C LYS A 2 -9.75 18.25 -7.70
N THR A 3 -8.92 17.49 -8.42
CA THR A 3 -8.29 16.26 -7.89
C THR A 3 -7.34 16.60 -6.73
N GLU A 4 -7.56 15.97 -5.58
CA GLU A 4 -6.76 16.10 -4.36
C GLU A 4 -5.45 15.32 -4.48
N LEU A 5 -4.34 15.89 -4.04
CA LEU A 5 -3.10 15.18 -3.84
C LEU A 5 -2.93 14.83 -2.37
N LEU A 6 -3.00 13.54 -2.06
CA LEU A 6 -2.88 13.00 -0.70
C LEU A 6 -1.49 12.42 -0.45
N SER A 7 -0.75 13.03 0.46
CA SER A 7 0.63 12.66 0.80
C SER A 7 0.72 11.92 2.15
N PRO A 8 1.66 10.98 2.30
CA PRO A 8 1.89 10.33 3.58
C PRO A 8 2.57 11.27 4.58
N ALA A 9 2.21 11.14 5.86
CA ALA A 9 2.91 11.79 6.96
C ALA A 9 3.27 10.77 8.05
N GLY A 10 4.55 10.49 8.22
CA GLY A 10 5.08 9.70 9.33
C GLY A 10 5.47 10.55 10.55
N SER A 11 5.56 11.88 10.38
CA SER A 11 5.86 12.85 11.41
C SER A 11 5.36 14.24 11.01
N LEU A 12 5.32 15.20 11.95
CA LEU A 12 5.02 16.62 11.67
C LEU A 12 5.97 17.20 10.61
N LYS A 13 7.26 16.84 10.66
CA LYS A 13 8.22 17.26 9.64
C LYS A 13 7.82 16.79 8.24
N ASN A 14 7.45 15.50 8.08
CA ASN A 14 7.00 14.96 6.80
C ASN A 14 5.76 15.69 6.29
N MET A 15 4.78 15.95 7.18
CA MET A 15 3.56 16.70 6.88
C MET A 15 3.87 18.10 6.35
N ARG A 16 4.68 18.89 7.09
CA ARG A 16 5.04 20.26 6.72
C ARG A 16 5.73 20.32 5.36
N TYR A 17 6.64 19.37 5.07
CA TYR A 17 7.27 19.26 3.76
C TYR A 17 6.27 18.85 2.67
N ALA A 18 5.36 17.91 2.94
CA ALA A 18 4.32 17.53 1.97
C ALA A 18 3.45 18.74 1.58
N PHE A 19 2.97 19.52 2.55
CA PHE A 19 2.18 20.72 2.29
C PHE A 19 2.96 21.82 1.56
N ALA A 20 4.19 22.09 1.97
CA ALA A 20 5.06 23.09 1.33
C ALA A 20 5.33 22.78 -0.16
N TYR A 21 5.29 21.48 -0.53
CA TYR A 21 5.53 21.01 -1.89
C TYR A 21 4.24 20.61 -2.64
N GLY A 22 3.07 21.02 -2.16
CA GLY A 22 1.84 21.02 -2.95
C GLY A 22 0.84 19.92 -2.64
N ALA A 23 0.99 19.16 -1.55
CA ALA A 23 -0.08 18.28 -1.10
C ALA A 23 -1.31 19.09 -0.65
N ASP A 24 -2.50 18.58 -0.95
CA ASP A 24 -3.77 19.16 -0.51
C ASP A 24 -4.23 18.55 0.82
N ALA A 25 -3.83 17.30 1.05
CA ALA A 25 -4.15 16.54 2.25
C ALA A 25 -2.97 15.65 2.68
N VAL A 26 -2.96 15.27 3.95
CA VAL A 26 -2.03 14.26 4.48
C VAL A 26 -2.79 13.18 5.24
N TYR A 27 -2.18 11.98 5.34
CA TYR A 27 -2.69 10.92 6.19
C TYR A 27 -1.61 10.41 7.14
N ALA A 28 -1.97 10.27 8.41
CA ALA A 28 -1.09 9.81 9.48
C ALA A 28 -1.73 8.70 10.30
N GLY A 29 -0.92 7.87 10.92
CA GLY A 29 -1.39 6.75 11.73
C GLY A 29 -1.74 7.15 13.15
N GLN A 30 -2.80 6.57 13.67
CA GLN A 30 -3.10 6.59 15.08
C GLN A 30 -2.23 5.54 15.82
N PRO A 31 -1.74 5.82 17.04
CA PRO A 31 -0.73 4.98 17.71
C PRO A 31 -1.08 3.51 17.90
N ARG A 32 -2.37 3.15 18.12
CA ARG A 32 -2.78 1.78 18.50
C ARG A 32 -3.48 0.99 17.40
N TYR A 33 -4.14 1.65 16.46
CA TYR A 33 -5.06 1.03 15.50
C TYR A 33 -4.64 1.25 14.03
N SER A 34 -3.39 1.62 13.78
CA SER A 34 -2.82 1.79 12.44
C SER A 34 -1.83 0.68 12.10
N LEU A 35 -1.78 0.27 10.83
CA LEU A 35 -0.86 -0.80 10.35
C LEU A 35 0.64 -0.43 10.42
N ARG A 36 1.00 0.83 10.55
CA ARG A 36 2.39 1.32 10.55
C ARG A 36 2.78 1.94 11.90
N VAL A 37 2.34 1.33 13.00
CA VAL A 37 2.54 1.87 14.37
C VAL A 37 4.01 2.13 14.71
N ARG A 38 4.93 1.23 14.31
CA ARG A 38 6.35 1.31 14.69
C ARG A 38 7.11 2.50 14.12
N ASN A 39 6.67 3.01 12.98
CA ASN A 39 7.34 4.09 12.27
C ASN A 39 6.46 5.36 12.25
N ASN A 40 5.59 5.49 13.22
CA ASN A 40 4.67 6.59 13.37
C ASN A 40 5.14 7.47 14.55
N ALA A 41 5.50 8.72 14.25
CA ALA A 41 5.89 9.70 15.25
C ALA A 41 4.70 10.54 15.77
N PHE A 42 3.47 10.18 15.37
CA PHE A 42 2.26 10.82 15.85
C PHE A 42 1.75 10.13 17.12
N ASP A 43 1.99 10.72 18.27
CA ASP A 43 1.22 10.56 19.49
C ASP A 43 -0.02 11.49 19.48
N HIS A 44 -0.76 11.55 20.55
CA HIS A 44 -1.97 12.40 20.64
C HIS A 44 -1.62 13.89 20.47
N ASP A 45 -0.54 14.35 21.08
CA ASP A 45 -0.14 15.76 21.02
C ASP A 45 0.28 16.15 19.61
N ASN A 46 1.10 15.33 18.97
CA ASN A 46 1.52 15.56 17.59
C ASN A 46 0.37 15.44 16.58
N LEU A 47 -0.63 14.57 16.84
CA LEU A 47 -1.85 14.51 16.02
C LEU A 47 -2.62 15.83 16.13
N LYS A 48 -2.84 16.34 17.34
CA LYS A 48 -3.53 17.62 17.55
C LYS A 48 -2.82 18.76 16.84
N ILE A 49 -1.50 18.89 17.04
CA ILE A 49 -0.67 19.89 16.35
C ILE A 49 -0.80 19.76 14.83
N GLY A 50 -0.72 18.53 14.31
CA GLY A 50 -0.79 18.28 12.87
C GLY A 50 -2.14 18.65 12.26
N ILE A 51 -3.24 18.35 12.93
CA ILE A 51 -4.60 18.69 12.50
C ILE A 51 -4.77 20.21 12.50
N ASP A 52 -4.38 20.88 13.58
CA ASP A 52 -4.50 22.35 13.71
C ASP A 52 -3.66 23.08 12.66
N GLU A 53 -2.42 22.66 12.42
CA GLU A 53 -1.56 23.23 11.37
C GLU A 53 -2.15 22.98 9.97
N ALA A 54 -2.69 21.79 9.69
CA ALA A 54 -3.33 21.51 8.41
C ALA A 54 -4.53 22.44 8.18
N HIS A 55 -5.41 22.57 9.16
CA HIS A 55 -6.59 23.44 9.09
C HIS A 55 -6.21 24.92 8.96
N ALA A 56 -5.19 25.38 9.69
CA ALA A 56 -4.68 26.76 9.55
C ALA A 56 -4.16 27.07 8.13
N LEU A 57 -3.71 26.05 7.40
CA LEU A 57 -3.29 26.16 6.00
C LEU A 57 -4.44 25.93 4.99
N GLY A 58 -5.68 25.70 5.45
CA GLY A 58 -6.80 25.30 4.59
C GLY A 58 -6.60 23.93 3.93
N LYS A 59 -5.83 23.05 4.57
CA LYS A 59 -5.50 21.69 4.14
C LYS A 59 -6.23 20.66 4.97
N LYS A 60 -6.23 19.39 4.52
CA LYS A 60 -6.93 18.30 5.20
C LYS A 60 -5.96 17.33 5.88
N PHE A 61 -6.43 16.74 6.99
CA PHE A 61 -5.70 15.75 7.75
C PHE A 61 -6.57 14.52 8.01
N TYR A 62 -6.15 13.35 7.50
CA TYR A 62 -6.86 12.09 7.68
C TYR A 62 -6.14 11.18 8.67
N VAL A 63 -6.88 10.65 9.64
CA VAL A 63 -6.32 9.74 10.64
C VAL A 63 -6.56 8.29 10.25
N VAL A 64 -5.50 7.49 10.23
CA VAL A 64 -5.56 6.08 9.83
C VAL A 64 -5.84 5.19 11.04
N VAL A 65 -6.93 4.41 10.94
CA VAL A 65 -7.43 3.46 11.94
C VAL A 65 -7.77 2.14 11.21
N ASN A 66 -6.79 1.55 10.55
CA ASN A 66 -7.02 0.52 9.54
C ASN A 66 -6.45 -0.87 9.86
N ILE A 67 -6.31 -1.23 11.13
CA ILE A 67 -6.01 -2.62 11.51
C ILE A 67 -7.26 -3.50 11.39
N GLN A 68 -7.06 -4.81 11.42
CA GLN A 68 -8.11 -5.82 11.60
C GLN A 68 -7.99 -6.36 13.03
N PRO A 69 -8.71 -5.79 14.03
CA PRO A 69 -8.49 -6.06 15.43
C PRO A 69 -9.06 -7.40 15.86
N HIS A 70 -8.38 -8.08 16.77
CA HIS A 70 -8.98 -9.16 17.55
C HIS A 70 -9.87 -8.60 18.67
N ASN A 71 -10.77 -9.41 19.21
CA ASN A 71 -11.76 -9.03 20.22
C ASN A 71 -11.15 -8.30 21.45
N SER A 72 -9.90 -8.60 21.81
CA SER A 72 -9.21 -7.93 22.90
C SER A 72 -9.04 -6.42 22.71
N LYS A 73 -8.96 -5.95 21.45
CA LYS A 73 -8.83 -4.53 21.12
C LYS A 73 -10.18 -3.81 21.05
N LEU A 74 -11.28 -4.52 20.79
CA LEU A 74 -12.62 -3.91 20.67
C LEU A 74 -13.10 -3.26 21.97
N LYS A 75 -12.80 -3.88 23.13
CA LYS A 75 -13.26 -3.41 24.45
C LYS A 75 -12.92 -1.95 24.76
N ASN A 76 -11.83 -1.45 24.23
CA ASN A 76 -11.33 -0.10 24.49
C ASN A 76 -11.39 0.81 23.27
N PHE A 77 -11.87 0.32 22.13
CA PHE A 77 -11.74 1.01 20.84
C PHE A 77 -12.38 2.40 20.86
N ILE A 78 -13.64 2.51 21.24
CA ILE A 78 -14.36 3.79 21.27
C ILE A 78 -13.72 4.76 22.25
N ARG A 79 -13.40 4.32 23.46
CA ARG A 79 -12.71 5.15 24.46
C ARG A 79 -11.37 5.69 23.97
N ASP A 80 -10.60 4.86 23.25
CA ASP A 80 -9.29 5.25 22.74
C ASP A 80 -9.41 6.14 21.48
N LEU A 81 -10.54 6.07 20.77
CA LEU A 81 -10.82 6.87 19.58
C LEU A 81 -11.42 8.25 19.89
N GLU A 82 -12.22 8.35 20.98
CA GLU A 82 -12.92 9.58 21.37
C GLU A 82 -12.02 10.82 21.40
N PRO A 83 -10.81 10.79 22.03
CA PRO A 83 -9.90 11.94 22.01
C PRO A 83 -9.48 12.35 20.59
N ILE A 84 -9.36 11.39 19.66
CA ILE A 84 -8.96 11.65 18.28
C ILE A 84 -10.10 12.30 17.51
N VAL A 85 -11.33 11.80 17.68
CA VAL A 85 -12.52 12.42 17.09
C VAL A 85 -12.72 13.84 17.60
N ALA A 86 -12.45 14.09 18.89
CA ALA A 86 -12.51 15.42 19.49
C ALA A 86 -11.49 16.42 18.89
N MET A 87 -10.38 15.93 18.28
CA MET A 87 -9.43 16.77 17.55
C MET A 87 -9.96 17.21 16.17
N GLN A 88 -11.10 16.68 15.73
CA GLN A 88 -11.77 16.99 14.47
C GLN A 88 -10.92 16.74 13.21
N PRO A 89 -10.34 15.53 13.02
CA PRO A 89 -9.74 15.21 11.73
C PRO A 89 -10.81 15.24 10.63
N ASP A 90 -10.41 15.53 9.39
CA ASP A 90 -11.35 15.60 8.25
C ASP A 90 -11.98 14.24 7.90
N ALA A 91 -11.28 13.12 8.18
CA ALA A 91 -11.83 11.77 8.08
C ALA A 91 -10.99 10.75 8.83
N LEU A 92 -11.61 9.58 9.10
CA LEU A 92 -10.93 8.37 9.54
C LEU A 92 -10.76 7.41 8.35
N ILE A 93 -9.57 6.86 8.15
CA ILE A 93 -9.31 5.83 7.14
C ILE A 93 -9.40 4.47 7.84
N MET A 94 -10.44 3.69 7.54
CA MET A 94 -10.78 2.46 8.25
C MET A 94 -10.97 1.28 7.29
N SER A 95 -10.82 0.05 7.78
CA SER A 95 -10.95 -1.17 6.95
C SER A 95 -11.85 -2.24 7.55
N ASP A 96 -11.91 -2.33 8.86
CA ASP A 96 -12.68 -3.36 9.55
C ASP A 96 -14.16 -2.96 9.64
N PRO A 97 -15.10 -3.78 9.11
CA PRO A 97 -16.52 -3.43 9.10
C PRO A 97 -17.12 -3.31 10.52
N GLY A 98 -16.63 -4.10 11.48
CA GLY A 98 -17.09 -4.00 12.86
C GLY A 98 -16.68 -2.68 13.52
N LEU A 99 -15.43 -2.25 13.32
CA LEU A 99 -14.98 -0.93 13.79
C LEU A 99 -15.72 0.22 13.09
N ILE A 100 -15.98 0.10 11.79
CA ILE A 100 -16.75 1.09 11.04
C ILE A 100 -18.17 1.20 11.62
N MET A 101 -18.83 0.08 11.89
CA MET A 101 -20.15 0.05 12.52
C MET A 101 -20.12 0.77 13.88
N MET A 102 -19.17 0.43 14.76
CA MET A 102 -19.03 1.07 16.07
C MET A 102 -18.81 2.59 15.96
N VAL A 103 -18.03 3.04 14.98
CA VAL A 103 -17.82 4.49 14.75
C VAL A 103 -19.11 5.16 14.29
N ARG A 104 -19.88 4.53 13.38
CA ARG A 104 -21.16 5.06 12.92
C ARG A 104 -22.18 5.20 14.05
N GLU A 105 -22.19 4.26 15.00
CA GLU A 105 -23.09 4.27 16.16
C GLU A 105 -22.72 5.38 17.16
N HIS A 106 -21.43 5.62 17.40
CA HIS A 106 -20.97 6.55 18.45
C HIS A 106 -20.64 7.95 17.90
N PHE A 107 -20.20 8.05 16.65
CA PHE A 107 -19.78 9.29 15.99
C PHE A 107 -20.39 9.40 14.59
N PRO A 108 -21.73 9.54 14.47
CA PRO A 108 -22.45 9.49 13.18
C PRO A 108 -21.97 10.51 12.15
N GLU A 109 -21.50 11.68 12.61
CA GLU A 109 -21.05 12.77 11.73
C GLU A 109 -19.59 12.59 11.23
N MET A 110 -18.83 11.66 11.81
CA MET A 110 -17.44 11.45 11.41
C MET A 110 -17.34 10.88 10.01
N GLN A 111 -16.60 11.55 9.15
CA GLN A 111 -16.35 11.06 7.79
C GLN A 111 -15.46 9.82 7.82
N ILE A 112 -15.83 8.80 7.06
CA ILE A 112 -15.08 7.55 6.97
C ILE A 112 -14.69 7.29 5.52
N HIS A 113 -13.37 7.14 5.28
CA HIS A 113 -12.81 6.68 4.03
C HIS A 113 -12.47 5.19 4.15
N LEU A 114 -12.95 4.38 3.21
CA LEU A 114 -12.61 2.95 3.20
C LEU A 114 -11.14 2.76 2.86
N SER A 115 -10.39 2.14 3.75
CA SER A 115 -8.98 1.81 3.50
C SER A 115 -8.83 0.76 2.40
N VAL A 116 -7.75 0.83 1.64
CA VAL A 116 -7.34 -0.22 0.69
C VAL A 116 -7.25 -1.61 1.32
N GLN A 117 -7.09 -1.70 2.63
CA GLN A 117 -7.08 -2.96 3.40
C GLN A 117 -8.43 -3.71 3.35
N ALA A 118 -9.52 -3.04 3.00
CA ALA A 118 -10.81 -3.69 2.75
C ALA A 118 -10.91 -4.34 1.37
N ASN A 119 -9.91 -4.15 0.50
CA ASN A 119 -9.76 -4.82 -0.78
C ASN A 119 -10.95 -4.60 -1.74
N ALA A 120 -11.38 -3.34 -1.90
CA ALA A 120 -12.43 -2.98 -2.85
C ALA A 120 -11.87 -3.02 -4.28
N ILE A 121 -12.38 -3.97 -5.08
CA ILE A 121 -11.87 -4.28 -6.42
C ILE A 121 -12.98 -4.29 -7.52
N ASN A 122 -14.21 -3.92 -7.20
CA ASN A 122 -15.30 -3.86 -8.15
C ASN A 122 -16.36 -2.84 -7.72
N TRP A 123 -17.20 -2.42 -8.67
CA TRP A 123 -18.23 -1.41 -8.45
C TRP A 123 -19.30 -1.84 -7.43
N ALA A 124 -19.63 -3.13 -7.35
CA ALA A 124 -20.65 -3.60 -6.41
C ALA A 124 -20.17 -3.46 -4.96
N THR A 125 -18.89 -3.77 -4.67
CA THR A 125 -18.28 -3.52 -3.37
C THR A 125 -18.23 -2.02 -3.05
N VAL A 126 -17.89 -1.18 -4.02
CA VAL A 126 -17.89 0.28 -3.84
C VAL A 126 -19.30 0.79 -3.53
N LYS A 127 -20.31 0.30 -4.28
CA LYS A 127 -21.72 0.64 -4.03
C LYS A 127 -22.17 0.22 -2.62
N PHE A 128 -21.83 -0.98 -2.18
CA PHE A 128 -22.14 -1.46 -0.82
C PHE A 128 -21.63 -0.47 0.24
N TRP A 129 -20.37 -0.06 0.15
CA TRP A 129 -19.79 0.87 1.13
C TRP A 129 -20.38 2.27 1.04
N LYS A 130 -20.72 2.74 -0.16
CA LYS A 130 -21.50 3.98 -0.36
C LYS A 130 -22.84 3.90 0.36
N ASP A 131 -23.60 2.83 0.12
CA ASP A 131 -24.93 2.65 0.70
C ASP A 131 -24.84 2.49 2.25
N TYR A 132 -23.71 2.01 2.75
CA TYR A 132 -23.40 1.97 4.18
C TYR A 132 -23.00 3.35 4.76
N GLY A 133 -22.92 4.39 3.93
CA GLY A 133 -22.68 5.77 4.34
C GLY A 133 -21.22 6.21 4.38
N LEU A 134 -20.31 5.52 3.70
CA LEU A 134 -18.93 5.98 3.56
C LEU A 134 -18.84 7.07 2.49
N SER A 135 -17.98 8.05 2.71
CA SER A 135 -17.82 9.19 1.79
C SER A 135 -16.76 8.96 0.71
N ARG A 136 -15.79 8.05 0.95
CA ARG A 136 -14.69 7.77 0.00
C ARG A 136 -14.28 6.30 0.08
N VAL A 137 -13.89 5.74 -1.08
CA VAL A 137 -13.31 4.39 -1.18
C VAL A 137 -11.91 4.46 -1.78
N ILE A 138 -10.93 3.92 -1.05
CA ILE A 138 -9.55 3.75 -1.54
C ILE A 138 -9.47 2.42 -2.27
N LEU A 139 -9.35 2.48 -3.60
CA LEU A 139 -9.34 1.30 -4.46
C LEU A 139 -8.04 0.50 -4.31
N SER A 140 -8.15 -0.80 -4.55
CA SER A 140 -7.00 -1.70 -4.59
C SER A 140 -6.06 -1.39 -5.77
N ARG A 141 -4.77 -1.66 -5.58
CA ARG A 141 -3.72 -1.39 -6.59
C ARG A 141 -3.68 -2.44 -7.70
N GLU A 142 -4.44 -3.50 -7.55
CA GLU A 142 -4.58 -4.61 -8.49
C GLU A 142 -5.43 -4.25 -9.71
N LEU A 143 -6.22 -3.18 -9.62
CA LEU A 143 -7.13 -2.71 -10.68
C LEU A 143 -6.37 -2.08 -11.85
N SER A 144 -6.83 -2.37 -13.07
CA SER A 144 -6.46 -1.65 -14.28
C SER A 144 -7.14 -0.26 -14.34
N LEU A 145 -6.69 0.58 -15.24
CA LEU A 145 -7.33 1.91 -15.44
C LEU A 145 -8.74 1.78 -16.00
N GLU A 146 -8.99 0.75 -16.82
CA GLU A 146 -10.29 0.43 -17.40
C GLU A 146 -11.29 0.02 -16.32
N GLU A 147 -10.88 -0.84 -15.37
CA GLU A 147 -11.70 -1.24 -14.23
C GLU A 147 -11.99 -0.07 -13.28
N ILE A 148 -11.03 0.83 -13.06
CA ILE A 148 -11.24 2.04 -12.27
C ILE A 148 -12.28 2.95 -12.94
N GLU A 149 -12.21 3.11 -14.26
CA GLU A 149 -13.16 3.91 -15.05
C GLU A 149 -14.56 3.31 -15.00
N GLU A 150 -14.67 1.97 -15.13
CA GLU A 150 -15.96 1.27 -14.99
C GLU A 150 -16.57 1.48 -13.60
N ILE A 151 -15.77 1.37 -12.53
CA ILE A 151 -16.23 1.62 -11.16
C ILE A 151 -16.75 3.07 -11.02
N GLN A 152 -16.01 4.05 -11.54
CA GLN A 152 -16.40 5.47 -11.49
C GLN A 152 -17.71 5.71 -12.23
N GLN A 153 -17.93 5.05 -13.36
CA GLN A 153 -19.18 5.17 -14.14
C GLN A 153 -20.38 4.55 -13.43
N HIS A 154 -20.21 3.41 -12.76
CA HIS A 154 -21.30 2.73 -12.05
C HIS A 154 -21.67 3.41 -10.72
N VAL A 155 -20.72 4.06 -10.05
CA VAL A 155 -20.94 4.69 -8.74
C VAL A 155 -20.37 6.12 -8.73
N PRO A 156 -20.93 7.05 -9.52
CA PRO A 156 -20.37 8.40 -9.69
C PRO A 156 -20.47 9.28 -8.44
N ASP A 157 -21.35 8.94 -7.51
CA ASP A 157 -21.69 9.78 -6.34
C ASP A 157 -20.86 9.46 -5.10
N ILE A 158 -19.81 8.67 -5.22
CA ILE A 158 -18.83 8.43 -4.14
C ILE A 158 -17.45 8.89 -4.57
N GLU A 159 -16.68 9.43 -3.65
CA GLU A 159 -15.29 9.78 -3.94
C GLU A 159 -14.43 8.52 -4.10
N LEU A 160 -13.71 8.39 -5.20
CA LEU A 160 -12.70 7.36 -5.39
C LEU A 160 -11.30 7.92 -5.14
N GLU A 161 -10.48 7.13 -4.46
CA GLU A 161 -9.07 7.43 -4.19
C GLU A 161 -8.20 6.30 -4.75
N VAL A 162 -7.15 6.68 -5.50
CA VAL A 162 -6.25 5.73 -6.19
C VAL A 162 -4.81 5.96 -5.76
N PHE A 163 -4.09 4.89 -5.43
CA PHE A 163 -2.66 4.98 -5.22
C PHE A 163 -1.92 5.20 -6.54
N VAL A 164 -1.04 6.20 -6.56
CA VAL A 164 -0.26 6.57 -7.75
C VAL A 164 1.25 6.40 -7.57
N HIS A 165 1.72 6.26 -6.32
CA HIS A 165 3.15 6.15 -6.05
C HIS A 165 3.46 5.36 -4.78
N GLY A 166 4.60 4.67 -4.79
CA GLY A 166 5.22 4.03 -3.64
C GLY A 166 5.03 2.53 -3.56
N ALA A 167 5.17 1.99 -2.38
CA ALA A 167 5.24 0.57 -2.13
C ALA A 167 4.00 -0.21 -2.58
N LEU A 168 4.23 -1.34 -3.25
CA LEU A 168 3.22 -2.36 -3.50
C LEU A 168 3.28 -3.47 -2.47
N CYS A 169 2.14 -4.10 -2.17
CA CYS A 169 2.12 -5.37 -1.47
C CYS A 169 2.31 -6.52 -2.47
N MET A 170 2.93 -7.62 -2.02
CA MET A 170 3.09 -8.85 -2.79
C MET A 170 1.78 -9.66 -2.86
N ALA A 171 0.98 -9.59 -1.80
CA ALA A 171 -0.35 -10.13 -1.72
C ALA A 171 -1.39 -9.04 -1.99
N TYR A 172 -2.64 -9.45 -2.14
CA TYR A 172 -3.74 -8.49 -2.11
C TYR A 172 -3.62 -7.53 -0.94
N SER A 173 -3.95 -6.28 -1.15
CA SER A 173 -3.91 -5.26 -0.11
C SER A 173 -4.70 -5.71 1.13
N GLY A 174 -4.06 -5.69 2.32
CA GLY A 174 -4.68 -6.16 3.56
C GLY A 174 -4.75 -7.69 3.77
N ARG A 175 -4.16 -8.49 2.89
CA ARG A 175 -4.16 -9.96 2.99
C ARG A 175 -2.74 -10.55 3.08
N CYS A 176 -1.78 -9.77 3.54
CA CYS A 176 -0.39 -10.18 3.60
C CYS A 176 -0.10 -11.01 4.87
N LEU A 177 0.31 -12.27 4.68
CA LEU A 177 0.76 -13.16 5.75
C LEU A 177 2.29 -13.24 5.86
N LEU A 178 3.02 -12.68 4.89
CA LEU A 178 4.46 -12.85 4.79
C LEU A 178 5.23 -12.43 6.04
N SER A 179 4.91 -11.26 6.61
CA SER A 179 5.54 -10.78 7.84
C SER A 179 5.27 -11.71 9.04
N GLY A 180 4.08 -12.34 9.07
CA GLY A 180 3.75 -13.38 10.04
C GLY A 180 4.56 -14.64 9.85
N TYR A 181 4.67 -15.10 8.62
CA TYR A 181 5.43 -16.31 8.24
C TYR A 181 6.93 -16.14 8.55
N MET A 182 7.55 -15.07 8.03
CA MET A 182 9.01 -14.83 8.13
C MET A 182 9.48 -14.41 9.53
N ASN A 183 8.63 -13.73 10.32
CA ASN A 183 9.07 -13.06 11.56
C ASN A 183 8.11 -13.25 12.73
N LYS A 184 7.10 -14.09 12.60
CA LYS A 184 6.04 -14.29 13.61
C LYS A 184 5.38 -12.97 14.04
N ARG A 185 5.27 -11.99 13.10
CA ARG A 185 4.70 -10.66 13.32
C ARG A 185 3.58 -10.39 12.32
N ASP A 186 2.35 -10.36 12.80
CA ASP A 186 1.17 -10.16 11.97
C ASP A 186 1.13 -8.73 11.40
N ALA A 187 1.23 -8.64 10.08
CA ALA A 187 1.15 -7.38 9.34
C ALA A 187 -0.21 -6.70 9.54
N ASN A 188 -1.29 -7.48 9.67
CA ASN A 188 -2.65 -6.97 9.76
C ASN A 188 -2.99 -6.43 11.15
N GLN A 189 -2.18 -6.77 12.16
CA GLN A 189 -2.25 -6.24 13.53
C GLN A 189 -1.32 -5.04 13.78
N GLY A 190 -0.74 -4.46 12.74
CA GLY A 190 0.15 -3.30 12.83
C GLY A 190 1.63 -3.63 12.98
N ALA A 191 2.03 -4.90 12.90
CA ALA A 191 3.40 -5.35 13.10
C ALA A 191 4.14 -5.71 11.79
N CYS A 192 3.76 -5.13 10.64
CA CYS A 192 4.42 -5.37 9.36
C CYS A 192 5.92 -5.03 9.43
N THR A 193 6.77 -6.01 9.11
CA THR A 193 8.25 -5.85 9.08
C THR A 193 8.78 -5.42 7.71
N ASN A 194 7.91 -5.29 6.70
CA ASN A 194 8.30 -5.10 5.30
C ASN A 194 9.20 -6.22 4.76
N ALA A 195 9.00 -7.46 5.20
CA ALA A 195 9.79 -8.61 4.77
C ALA A 195 9.86 -8.74 3.24
N CYS A 196 8.78 -8.39 2.53
CA CYS A 196 8.76 -8.36 1.06
C CYS A 196 9.75 -7.38 0.40
N ARG A 197 10.52 -6.62 1.15
CA ARG A 197 11.47 -5.59 0.67
C ARG A 197 12.90 -5.81 1.12
N TRP A 198 13.16 -6.90 1.82
CA TRP A 198 14.49 -7.27 2.24
C TRP A 198 15.28 -7.81 1.04
N ASP A 199 16.60 -7.77 1.14
CA ASP A 199 17.47 -8.46 0.21
C ASP A 199 17.61 -9.91 0.64
N TYR A 200 17.42 -10.83 -0.29
CA TYR A 200 17.51 -12.26 -0.07
C TYR A 200 18.54 -12.88 -1.01
N LYS A 201 19.23 -13.91 -0.53
CA LYS A 201 20.07 -14.79 -1.35
C LYS A 201 19.23 -16.00 -1.75
N LEU A 202 19.30 -16.39 -3.01
CA LEU A 202 18.67 -17.60 -3.54
C LEU A 202 19.70 -18.70 -3.58
N HIS A 203 19.33 -19.88 -3.12
CA HIS A 203 20.11 -21.10 -3.18
C HIS A 203 19.31 -22.18 -3.90
N GLU A 204 19.94 -22.91 -4.83
CA GLU A 204 19.33 -24.12 -5.38
C GLU A 204 19.11 -25.13 -4.28
N ALA A 205 17.95 -25.77 -4.29
CA ALA A 205 17.55 -26.70 -3.26
C ALA A 205 16.95 -27.97 -3.87
N GLN A 206 16.91 -29.01 -3.08
CA GLN A 206 16.22 -30.27 -3.41
C GLN A 206 15.67 -30.90 -2.13
N GLU A 207 14.69 -31.79 -2.30
CA GLU A 207 14.17 -32.57 -1.19
C GLU A 207 15.15 -33.72 -0.85
N ASP A 208 15.42 -33.91 0.42
CA ASP A 208 16.16 -35.07 0.92
C ASP A 208 15.25 -36.30 1.05
N LEU A 209 15.81 -37.44 1.49
CA LEU A 209 15.06 -38.69 1.67
C LEU A 209 13.94 -38.62 2.73
N ASN A 210 13.94 -37.60 3.57
CA ASN A 210 12.92 -37.37 4.61
C ASN A 210 11.85 -36.39 4.15
N GLY A 211 12.00 -35.77 2.96
CA GLY A 211 11.11 -34.71 2.45
C GLY A 211 11.47 -33.31 2.93
N ASP A 212 12.66 -33.13 3.52
CA ASP A 212 13.16 -31.82 3.93
C ASP A 212 13.85 -31.12 2.76
N VAL A 213 13.56 -29.83 2.56
CA VAL A 213 14.19 -29.01 1.51
C VAL A 213 15.55 -28.50 2.01
N ILE A 214 16.64 -28.97 1.37
CA ILE A 214 18.01 -28.65 1.73
C ILE A 214 18.79 -28.05 0.55
N PRO A 215 19.81 -27.16 0.82
CA PRO A 215 20.65 -26.61 -0.24
C PRO A 215 21.43 -27.70 -0.98
N VAL A 216 21.50 -27.63 -2.32
CA VAL A 216 22.26 -28.58 -3.14
C VAL A 216 23.73 -28.67 -2.74
N THR A 217 24.30 -27.60 -2.22
CA THR A 217 25.70 -27.55 -1.73
C THR A 217 25.97 -28.41 -0.47
N GLN A 218 24.93 -28.89 0.22
CA GLN A 218 25.07 -29.76 1.39
C GLN A 218 25.02 -31.25 1.05
N LEU A 219 24.78 -31.61 -0.21
CA LEU A 219 24.82 -33.02 -0.62
C LEU A 219 26.22 -33.37 -1.13
N ASN A 220 26.86 -34.28 -0.43
CA ASN A 220 28.03 -34.96 -0.97
C ASN A 220 27.54 -35.74 -2.21
N THR A 221 27.91 -35.28 -3.40
CA THR A 221 27.57 -35.92 -4.68
C THR A 221 28.08 -37.37 -4.69
N PRO A 222 27.20 -38.38 -4.81
CA PRO A 222 27.63 -39.65 -5.37
C PRO A 222 27.76 -39.48 -6.88
N GLU A 223 28.80 -40.11 -7.41
CA GLU A 223 29.22 -40.08 -8.80
C GLU A 223 28.08 -40.29 -9.81
N LYS A 224 28.12 -39.53 -10.91
CA LYS A 224 27.25 -39.67 -12.06
C LYS A 224 27.22 -41.12 -12.56
N SER A 225 26.09 -41.77 -12.40
CA SER A 225 25.75 -42.94 -13.22
C SER A 225 25.13 -42.47 -14.52
N CYS A 226 25.83 -42.73 -15.62
CA CYS A 226 25.28 -42.62 -16.96
C CYS A 226 24.16 -43.66 -17.19
N CYS A 227 23.02 -43.24 -17.68
CA CYS A 227 22.06 -43.85 -18.61
C CYS A 227 20.64 -43.56 -18.20
N SER A 228 19.95 -42.71 -18.92
CA SER A 228 18.86 -43.07 -19.81
C SER A 228 18.05 -41.85 -20.25
N SER A 229 17.87 -41.81 -21.54
CA SER A 229 17.00 -40.90 -22.31
C SER A 229 15.53 -41.11 -21.96
N GLY A 230 14.85 -40.04 -21.65
CA GLY A 230 13.39 -39.99 -21.55
C GLY A 230 12.95 -38.55 -21.43
N GLN A 231 12.68 -37.90 -22.57
CA GLN A 231 12.04 -36.57 -22.59
C GLN A 231 10.61 -36.75 -22.12
N SER A 232 10.30 -36.27 -20.94
CA SER A 232 8.95 -35.86 -20.59
C SER A 232 9.03 -34.36 -20.30
N GLU A 233 8.36 -33.54 -21.12
CA GLU A 233 8.07 -32.15 -20.84
C GLU A 233 7.12 -32.11 -19.61
N THR A 234 7.69 -32.25 -18.44
CA THR A 234 7.05 -31.83 -17.19
C THR A 234 7.58 -30.48 -16.86
N THR A 235 6.69 -29.48 -16.80
CA THR A 235 6.94 -28.16 -16.21
C THR A 235 7.59 -28.38 -14.84
N SER A 236 8.90 -28.22 -14.77
CA SER A 236 9.66 -28.49 -13.55
C SER A 236 9.52 -27.28 -12.64
N VAL A 237 8.68 -27.41 -11.60
CA VAL A 237 8.74 -26.50 -10.46
C VAL A 237 10.13 -26.62 -9.86
N GLN A 238 10.89 -25.56 -9.85
CA GLN A 238 12.22 -25.55 -9.27
C GLN A 238 12.13 -25.17 -7.80
N THR A 239 12.54 -26.07 -6.92
CA THR A 239 12.60 -25.80 -5.48
C THR A 239 13.83 -24.97 -5.15
N LEU A 240 13.63 -23.85 -4.45
CA LEU A 240 14.68 -22.91 -4.04
C LEU A 240 14.65 -22.72 -2.53
N LEU A 241 15.81 -22.38 -1.96
CA LEU A 241 15.88 -21.86 -0.60
C LEU A 241 16.27 -20.38 -0.61
N VAL A 242 15.57 -19.62 0.20
CA VAL A 242 15.75 -18.18 0.31
C VAL A 242 16.34 -17.84 1.68
N GLN A 243 17.45 -17.16 1.69
CA GLN A 243 18.16 -16.76 2.89
C GLN A 243 18.34 -15.25 2.97
N ARG A 244 18.09 -14.68 4.16
CA ARG A 244 18.41 -13.30 4.47
C ARG A 244 19.63 -13.24 5.38
N ASN A 245 20.71 -12.62 4.90
CA ASN A 245 21.99 -12.57 5.59
C ASN A 245 22.44 -13.98 5.99
N ASP A 246 22.80 -14.36 7.11
CA ASP A 246 23.13 -15.71 7.55
C ASP A 246 22.03 -16.30 8.48
N GLU A 247 20.80 -15.81 8.33
CA GLU A 247 19.62 -16.28 9.06
C GLU A 247 19.05 -17.59 8.47
N GLU A 248 17.94 -18.06 9.07
CA GLU A 248 17.20 -19.26 8.67
C GLU A 248 16.79 -19.22 7.18
N MET A 249 16.89 -20.33 6.49
CA MET A 249 16.49 -20.50 5.11
C MET A 249 15.01 -20.87 5.03
N PHE A 250 14.32 -20.37 4.01
CA PHE A 250 12.90 -20.62 3.76
C PHE A 250 12.74 -21.23 2.38
N ALA A 251 11.87 -22.24 2.25
CA ALA A 251 11.55 -22.84 0.96
C ALA A 251 10.78 -21.85 0.07
N ALA A 252 11.14 -21.84 -1.21
CA ALA A 252 10.47 -21.08 -2.25
C ALA A 252 10.33 -21.96 -3.51
N GLU A 253 9.38 -21.64 -4.36
CA GLU A 253 9.13 -22.36 -5.61
C GLU A 253 9.19 -21.38 -6.78
N GLU A 254 9.67 -21.86 -7.92
CA GLU A 254 9.71 -21.13 -9.18
C GLU A 254 9.07 -21.97 -10.27
N ASP A 255 8.17 -21.36 -11.05
CA ASP A 255 7.57 -21.96 -12.23
C ASP A 255 7.66 -21.02 -13.44
N GLU A 256 7.09 -21.41 -14.57
CA GLU A 256 7.04 -20.63 -15.82
C GLU A 256 6.32 -19.28 -15.68
N HIS A 257 5.52 -19.07 -14.61
CA HIS A 257 4.79 -17.84 -14.34
C HIS A 257 5.60 -16.89 -13.45
N GLY A 258 6.71 -17.33 -12.89
CA GLY A 258 7.68 -16.52 -12.13
C GLY A 258 8.09 -17.12 -10.80
N THR A 259 9.13 -16.53 -10.21
CA THR A 259 9.53 -16.83 -8.83
C THR A 259 8.55 -16.18 -7.88
N TYR A 260 7.89 -16.96 -7.05
CA TYR A 260 6.92 -16.53 -6.03
C TYR A 260 7.60 -15.82 -4.85
N PHE A 261 8.74 -15.19 -5.10
CA PHE A 261 9.51 -14.47 -4.11
C PHE A 261 10.04 -13.14 -4.63
N MET A 262 9.59 -12.08 -4.26
CA MET A 262 9.67 -11.03 -3.29
C MET A 262 10.57 -9.86 -3.59
N ASN A 263 10.54 -9.29 -4.73
CA ASN A 263 11.03 -7.93 -4.87
C ASN A 263 9.91 -7.04 -5.43
N SER A 264 8.92 -6.69 -4.58
CA SER A 264 7.86 -5.80 -5.02
C SER A 264 8.43 -4.42 -5.35
N LYS A 265 8.43 -4.10 -6.65
CA LYS A 265 8.85 -2.79 -7.15
C LYS A 265 7.85 -1.72 -6.69
N ASP A 266 8.33 -0.50 -6.50
CA ASP A 266 7.45 0.63 -6.18
C ASP A 266 6.55 0.98 -7.38
N LEU A 267 5.29 1.30 -7.11
CA LEU A 267 4.37 1.89 -8.09
C LEU A 267 4.87 3.26 -8.52
N ARG A 268 4.78 3.56 -9.81
CA ARG A 268 4.93 4.89 -10.38
C ARG A 268 3.89 5.09 -11.49
N ALA A 269 2.91 5.91 -11.24
CA ALA A 269 1.80 6.17 -12.16
C ALA A 269 1.69 7.64 -12.59
N VAL A 270 2.79 8.41 -12.51
CA VAL A 270 2.78 9.84 -12.86
C VAL A 270 2.34 10.08 -14.31
N GLN A 271 2.65 9.18 -15.23
CA GLN A 271 2.24 9.22 -16.63
C GLN A 271 0.74 8.99 -16.84
N HIS A 272 0.02 8.55 -15.82
CA HIS A 272 -1.43 8.27 -15.86
C HIS A 272 -2.26 9.32 -15.08
N VAL A 273 -1.61 10.34 -14.51
CA VAL A 273 -2.30 11.40 -13.75
C VAL A 273 -3.33 12.12 -14.61
N ASP A 274 -3.01 12.40 -15.88
CA ASP A 274 -3.92 13.04 -16.82
C ASP A 274 -5.21 12.23 -16.99
N ARG A 275 -5.10 10.92 -17.24
CA ARG A 275 -6.28 10.04 -17.40
C ARG A 275 -7.09 9.94 -16.12
N LEU A 276 -6.44 9.72 -14.96
CA LEU A 276 -7.12 9.62 -13.67
C LEU A 276 -7.84 10.92 -13.28
N THR A 277 -7.23 12.07 -13.52
CA THR A 277 -7.84 13.38 -13.26
C THR A 277 -9.07 13.62 -14.17
N LYS A 278 -8.97 13.27 -15.46
CA LYS A 278 -10.09 13.39 -16.43
C LYS A 278 -11.23 12.43 -16.15
N MET A 279 -10.96 11.25 -15.58
CA MET A 279 -11.99 10.33 -15.08
C MET A 279 -12.78 10.89 -13.90
N GLY A 280 -12.31 11.96 -13.25
CA GLY A 280 -12.95 12.51 -12.05
C GLY A 280 -12.55 11.83 -10.76
N ILE A 281 -11.39 11.16 -10.71
CA ILE A 281 -10.87 10.58 -9.47
C ILE A 281 -10.62 11.69 -8.46
N ALA A 282 -11.25 11.56 -7.28
CA ALA A 282 -11.26 12.59 -6.26
C ALA A 282 -9.91 12.80 -5.59
N SER A 283 -9.14 11.71 -5.38
CA SER A 283 -7.86 11.78 -4.66
C SER A 283 -6.81 10.85 -5.27
N LEU A 284 -5.60 11.39 -5.46
CA LEU A 284 -4.40 10.64 -5.86
C LEU A 284 -3.47 10.49 -4.66
N LYS A 285 -3.27 9.25 -4.23
CA LYS A 285 -2.58 8.91 -2.99
C LYS A 285 -1.14 8.45 -3.23
N ILE A 286 -0.21 9.05 -2.48
CA ILE A 286 1.18 8.61 -2.39
C ILE A 286 1.34 7.70 -1.16
N GLU A 287 1.92 6.49 -1.33
CA GLU A 287 2.33 5.62 -0.22
C GLU A 287 3.72 6.03 0.28
N GLY A 288 3.99 5.92 1.58
CA GLY A 288 5.33 6.19 2.12
C GLY A 288 5.39 6.77 3.52
N ARG A 289 4.51 6.40 4.45
CA ARG A 289 4.55 6.89 5.85
C ARG A 289 5.87 6.60 6.56
N THR A 290 6.62 5.60 6.10
CA THR A 290 7.93 5.23 6.65
C THR A 290 9.11 5.88 5.90
N LYS A 291 8.82 6.72 4.93
CA LYS A 291 9.83 7.38 4.09
C LYS A 291 10.29 8.71 4.69
N SER A 292 11.41 9.23 4.18
CA SER A 292 11.96 10.51 4.62
C SER A 292 11.10 11.71 4.20
N TYR A 293 11.30 12.85 4.86
CA TYR A 293 10.67 14.11 4.48
C TYR A 293 11.05 14.56 3.05
N PHE A 294 12.26 14.24 2.60
CA PHE A 294 12.69 14.51 1.23
C PHE A 294 11.85 13.72 0.21
N TYR A 295 11.54 12.46 0.50
CA TYR A 295 10.63 11.67 -0.33
C TYR A 295 9.24 12.31 -0.40
N CYS A 296 8.67 12.70 0.75
CA CYS A 296 7.36 13.36 0.78
C CYS A 296 7.35 14.65 -0.05
N ALA A 297 8.37 15.50 0.11
CA ALA A 297 8.52 16.74 -0.65
C ALA A 297 8.62 16.46 -2.15
N ARG A 298 9.55 15.60 -2.55
CA ARG A 298 9.84 15.33 -3.96
C ARG A 298 8.65 14.70 -4.69
N THR A 299 8.03 13.71 -4.08
CA THR A 299 6.86 13.06 -4.69
C THR A 299 5.68 14.03 -4.76
N ALA A 300 5.39 14.79 -3.69
CA ALA A 300 4.32 15.79 -3.70
C ALA A 300 4.54 16.83 -4.80
N GLN A 301 5.74 17.39 -4.93
CA GLN A 301 6.10 18.38 -5.95
C GLN A 301 5.80 17.88 -7.38
N ILE A 302 6.23 16.67 -7.69
CA ILE A 302 6.11 16.11 -9.04
C ILE A 302 4.67 15.76 -9.36
N TYR A 303 3.94 15.11 -8.45
CA TYR A 303 2.54 14.78 -8.66
C TYR A 303 1.66 16.04 -8.68
N ARG A 304 1.95 17.05 -7.86
CA ARG A 304 1.26 18.34 -7.93
C ARG A 304 1.44 19.00 -9.29
N LYS A 305 2.68 19.05 -9.80
CA LYS A 305 2.94 19.57 -11.13
C LYS A 305 2.16 18.81 -12.21
N ALA A 306 2.14 17.47 -12.15
CA ALA A 306 1.39 16.66 -13.11
C ALA A 306 -0.11 16.97 -13.08
N ILE A 307 -0.71 17.11 -11.88
CA ILE A 307 -2.13 17.48 -11.74
C ILE A 307 -2.39 18.90 -12.27
N ASP A 308 -1.55 19.87 -11.92
CA ASP A 308 -1.72 21.27 -12.35
C ASP A 308 -1.54 21.42 -13.85
N ASP A 309 -0.59 20.73 -14.47
CA ASP A 309 -0.42 20.73 -15.93
C ASP A 309 -1.62 20.10 -16.62
N THR A 310 -2.19 19.02 -16.09
CA THR A 310 -3.42 18.41 -16.59
C THR A 310 -4.60 19.38 -16.53
N LEU A 311 -4.81 20.04 -15.38
CA LEU A 311 -5.89 21.02 -15.20
C LEU A 311 -5.72 22.25 -16.09
N ALA A 312 -4.48 22.59 -16.44
CA ALA A 312 -4.16 23.65 -17.40
C ALA A 312 -4.24 23.19 -18.87
N GLY A 313 -4.64 21.94 -19.14
CA GLY A 313 -4.73 21.39 -20.50
C GLY A 313 -3.37 21.15 -21.17
N LYS A 314 -2.28 21.12 -20.42
CA LYS A 314 -0.94 20.87 -20.97
C LYS A 314 -0.70 19.37 -21.20
N PRO A 315 0.09 18.99 -22.22
CA PRO A 315 0.48 17.60 -22.41
C PRO A 315 1.37 17.11 -21.26
N PHE A 316 1.39 15.78 -21.05
CA PHE A 316 2.24 15.16 -20.04
C PHE A 316 3.73 15.43 -20.33
N ASP A 317 4.45 15.87 -19.32
CA ASP A 317 5.90 16.10 -19.35
C ASP A 317 6.65 14.81 -18.97
N PRO A 318 7.29 14.09 -19.93
CA PRO A 318 8.01 12.86 -19.64
C PRO A 318 9.18 13.02 -18.65
N SER A 319 9.74 14.23 -18.52
CA SER A 319 10.83 14.50 -17.57
C SER A 319 10.45 14.24 -16.12
N LEU A 320 9.16 14.32 -15.79
CA LEU A 320 8.63 14.00 -14.45
C LEU A 320 8.90 12.56 -14.04
N MET A 321 8.97 11.62 -15.00
CA MET A 321 9.32 10.23 -14.73
C MET A 321 10.77 10.12 -14.24
N THR A 322 11.71 10.73 -14.95
CA THR A 322 13.13 10.75 -14.59
C THR A 322 13.36 11.50 -13.27
N GLN A 323 12.64 12.58 -13.05
CA GLN A 323 12.72 13.34 -11.80
C GLN A 323 12.31 12.54 -10.56
N LEU A 324 11.41 11.56 -10.68
CA LEU A 324 11.06 10.64 -9.60
C LEU A 324 12.15 9.59 -9.32
N GLU A 325 13.00 9.29 -10.30
CA GLU A 325 14.06 8.28 -10.19
C GLU A 325 15.32 8.80 -9.50
N VAL A 326 15.52 10.12 -9.52
CA VAL A 326 16.68 10.75 -8.89
C VAL A 326 16.69 10.46 -7.37
N GLY A 327 17.72 9.73 -6.91
CA GLY A 327 17.90 9.36 -5.50
C GLY A 327 17.33 7.99 -5.10
N LYS A 328 16.92 7.13 -6.05
CA LYS A 328 16.42 5.78 -5.76
C LYS A 328 17.27 4.69 -6.41
N SER A 329 17.67 3.71 -5.60
CA SER A 329 18.37 2.49 -6.03
C SER A 329 17.44 1.35 -6.49
N ARG A 330 16.11 1.52 -6.45
CA ARG A 330 15.13 0.47 -6.75
C ARG A 330 14.35 0.76 -8.02
N LEU A 331 14.25 -0.24 -8.91
CA LEU A 331 13.49 -0.19 -10.15
C LEU A 331 11.98 -0.10 -9.91
N TYR A 332 11.26 0.68 -10.75
CA TYR A 332 9.80 0.78 -10.72
C TYR A 332 9.14 -0.30 -11.59
N ARG A 333 7.94 -0.73 -11.20
CA ARG A 333 7.07 -1.58 -12.01
C ARG A 333 5.98 -0.73 -12.69
N ARG A 334 5.74 -0.96 -13.98
CA ARG A 334 4.49 -0.52 -14.63
C ARG A 334 3.38 -1.44 -14.14
N LEU A 335 2.35 -0.89 -13.51
CA LEU A 335 1.25 -1.67 -12.94
C LEU A 335 0.05 -1.79 -13.85
N PHE A 336 -0.16 -0.85 -14.71
CA PHE A 336 -1.29 -0.96 -15.60
C PHE A 336 -0.85 -1.83 -16.79
N LYS A 337 -1.33 -3.07 -16.82
CA LYS A 337 -1.24 -3.92 -18.01
C LYS A 337 -1.95 -3.16 -19.14
N THR A 338 -1.19 -2.71 -20.13
CA THR A 338 -1.74 -2.58 -21.48
C THR A 338 -2.12 -4.00 -21.89
N ALA A 339 -3.40 -4.24 -22.22
CA ALA A 339 -3.78 -5.46 -22.87
C ALA A 339 -2.82 -5.66 -24.05
N CYS A 340 -2.05 -6.74 -24.03
CA CYS A 340 -1.33 -7.18 -25.20
C CYS A 340 -2.37 -7.61 -26.21
N THR A 341 -2.49 -6.85 -27.30
CA THR A 341 -3.07 -7.31 -28.56
C THR A 341 -2.23 -8.44 -29.12
#